data_79f517eba99f9c9ce9448f4ffd367bd1
#
_entry.id   79f517eba99f9c9ce9448f4ffd367bd1
#
_cell.length_a   1.000
_cell.length_b   1.000
_cell.length_c   1.000
_cell.angle_alpha   90.00
_cell.angle_beta   90.00
_cell.angle_gamma   90.00
#
_symmetry.space_group_name_H-M   'P 1'
#
loop_
_entity.id
_entity.type
_entity.pdbx_description
1 polymer ?
#
loop_
_entity_poly.entity_id
_entity_poly.type
_entity_poly.pdbx_seq_one_letter_code
_entity_poly.pdbx_strand_id
1 'polypeptide(L)'
;MIKNSNIIITGTSSGIGRELVLKFLKNNNKVWGCSRKEDSIKTKNYCHFKLDLSDTSRINEWIDKVSEDTEGKIDVFISNAAIFDRKLNSLDSFKNITKTININLTSPILITNMLSKFMIQNKKGLIVYFSSVASIVNEVGTSIYSTSKSGLETFSQTIKHELNKFNIKVASLRILYVPTKLSNKLNNKEIITLKKKFKTNKFGTIDKIFNQINKIYNLKKIPKNNLFYDDLKKSND
;
A
#
# COMPACT_ATOMS: atom_id res chain seq x y z
N MET A 1 17.01 -2.53 -9.23
CA MET A 1 16.31 -1.34 -8.73
C MET A 1 15.32 -0.90 -9.81
N ILE A 2 14.11 -0.51 -9.44
CA ILE A 2 13.07 -0.01 -10.37
C ILE A 2 13.55 1.33 -10.95
N LYS A 3 13.62 1.44 -12.29
CA LYS A 3 14.04 2.63 -13.03
C LYS A 3 13.21 2.77 -14.30
N ASN A 4 13.07 4.00 -14.79
CA ASN A 4 12.38 4.32 -16.06
C ASN A 4 10.99 3.69 -16.15
N SER A 5 10.26 3.67 -15.02
CA SER A 5 8.98 3.00 -14.86
C SER A 5 7.89 3.98 -14.49
N ASN A 6 6.66 3.67 -14.89
CA ASN A 6 5.45 4.40 -14.51
C ASN A 6 4.89 3.79 -13.22
N ILE A 7 4.88 4.57 -12.14
CA ILE A 7 4.54 4.12 -10.80
C ILE A 7 3.34 4.88 -10.27
N ILE A 8 2.33 4.15 -9.79
CA ILE A 8 1.15 4.71 -9.16
C ILE A 8 1.22 4.46 -7.66
N ILE A 9 1.02 5.50 -6.84
CA ILE A 9 1.07 5.40 -5.38
C ILE A 9 -0.11 6.14 -4.77
N THR A 10 -0.85 5.49 -3.87
CA THR A 10 -1.88 6.16 -3.08
C THR A 10 -1.34 6.71 -1.76
N GLY A 11 -1.88 7.85 -1.28
CA GLY A 11 -1.50 8.43 0.02
C GLY A 11 -0.13 9.13 0.00
N THR A 12 0.13 9.96 -0.99
CA THR A 12 1.45 10.54 -1.27
C THR A 12 1.77 11.86 -0.56
N SER A 13 0.83 12.49 0.13
CA SER A 13 1.07 13.80 0.78
C SER A 13 1.89 13.74 2.07
N SER A 14 2.14 12.56 2.63
CA SER A 14 2.89 12.42 3.89
C SER A 14 3.39 10.99 4.13
N GLY A 15 4.25 10.82 5.14
CA GLY A 15 4.68 9.52 5.64
C GLY A 15 5.35 8.64 4.57
N ILE A 16 5.07 7.35 4.60
CA ILE A 16 5.72 6.36 3.73
C ILE A 16 5.49 6.70 2.25
N GLY A 17 4.26 7.04 1.88
CA GLY A 17 3.92 7.32 0.47
C GLY A 17 4.73 8.48 -0.11
N ARG A 18 4.86 9.59 0.65
CA ARG A 18 5.64 10.76 0.20
C ARG A 18 7.12 10.43 0.02
N GLU A 19 7.70 9.73 0.98
CA GLU A 19 9.11 9.35 0.92
C GLU A 19 9.40 8.36 -0.22
N LEU A 20 8.47 7.44 -0.50
CA LEU A 20 8.57 6.55 -1.65
C LEU A 20 8.53 7.33 -2.97
N VAL A 21 7.64 8.32 -3.09
CA VAL A 21 7.63 9.21 -4.28
C VAL A 21 9.02 9.80 -4.49
N LEU A 22 9.60 10.43 -3.45
CA LEU A 22 10.94 11.04 -3.56
C LEU A 22 12.03 10.03 -3.96
N LYS A 23 11.99 8.81 -3.40
CA LYS A 23 12.95 7.76 -3.73
C LYS A 23 12.80 7.25 -5.17
N PHE A 24 11.57 7.08 -5.64
CA PHE A 24 11.34 6.65 -7.02
C PHE A 24 11.72 7.74 -8.03
N LEU A 25 11.45 9.00 -7.75
CA LEU A 25 11.86 10.12 -8.59
C LEU A 25 13.39 10.20 -8.73
N LYS A 26 14.15 9.98 -7.64
CA LYS A 26 15.62 9.92 -7.66
C LYS A 26 16.17 8.80 -8.56
N ASN A 27 15.36 7.81 -8.89
CA ASN A 27 15.71 6.67 -9.76
C ASN A 27 15.12 6.79 -11.17
N ASN A 28 14.87 7.99 -11.65
CA ASN A 28 14.35 8.29 -12.99
C ASN A 28 13.00 7.63 -13.31
N ASN A 29 12.14 7.42 -12.31
CA ASN A 29 10.78 6.96 -12.55
C ASN A 29 9.84 8.14 -12.70
N LYS A 30 8.70 7.93 -13.38
CA LYS A 30 7.56 8.83 -13.34
C LYS A 30 6.57 8.31 -12.30
N VAL A 31 5.99 9.20 -11.49
CA VAL A 31 5.10 8.82 -10.40
C VAL A 31 3.78 9.60 -10.49
N TRP A 32 2.68 8.88 -10.41
CA TRP A 32 1.33 9.42 -10.26
C TRP A 32 0.84 9.12 -8.86
N GLY A 33 0.59 10.18 -8.11
CA GLY A 33 0.16 10.07 -6.73
C GLY A 33 -1.24 10.63 -6.49
N CYS A 34 -1.92 10.14 -5.47
CA CYS A 34 -3.13 10.78 -4.99
C CYS A 34 -3.15 10.94 -3.47
N SER A 35 -3.81 11.99 -3.01
CA SER A 35 -4.11 12.22 -1.60
C SER A 35 -5.16 13.32 -1.43
N ARG A 36 -5.70 13.43 -0.22
CA ARG A 36 -6.71 14.47 0.13
C ARG A 36 -6.14 15.90 0.12
N LYS A 37 -4.84 16.04 0.37
CA LYS A 37 -4.16 17.34 0.41
C LYS A 37 -3.38 17.55 -0.86
N GLU A 38 -3.19 18.79 -1.23
CA GLU A 38 -2.22 19.16 -2.25
C GLU A 38 -0.83 18.70 -1.86
N ASP A 39 0.01 18.40 -2.84
CA ASP A 39 1.40 18.04 -2.62
C ASP A 39 2.34 19.21 -2.97
N SER A 40 3.45 19.26 -2.25
CA SER A 40 4.49 20.27 -2.44
C SER A 40 5.60 19.85 -3.41
N ILE A 41 5.61 18.59 -3.88
CA ILE A 41 6.63 18.11 -4.81
C ILE A 41 6.34 18.67 -6.20
N LYS A 42 7.25 19.53 -6.69
CA LYS A 42 7.15 20.17 -8.00
C LYS A 42 8.25 19.65 -8.92
N THR A 43 7.92 18.70 -9.80
CA THR A 43 8.83 18.14 -10.81
C THR A 43 8.02 17.57 -11.96
N LYS A 44 8.56 17.61 -13.17
CA LYS A 44 7.92 17.09 -14.39
C LYS A 44 7.64 15.58 -14.34
N ASN A 45 8.31 14.85 -13.46
CA ASN A 45 8.16 13.40 -13.32
C ASN A 45 7.17 13.00 -12.20
N TYR A 46 6.49 13.96 -11.56
CA TYR A 46 5.47 13.70 -10.56
C TYR A 46 4.16 14.43 -10.88
N CYS A 47 3.10 13.67 -11.00
CA CYS A 47 1.73 14.17 -11.14
C CYS A 47 0.96 13.83 -9.87
N HIS A 48 0.37 14.84 -9.23
CA HIS A 48 -0.46 14.68 -8.04
C HIS A 48 -1.92 14.95 -8.35
N PHE A 49 -2.79 14.06 -7.89
CA PHE A 49 -4.23 14.20 -8.00
C PHE A 49 -4.88 14.32 -6.62
N LYS A 50 -5.66 15.38 -6.42
CA LYS A 50 -6.37 15.59 -5.14
C LYS A 50 -7.60 14.70 -5.08
N LEU A 51 -7.54 13.65 -4.26
CA LEU A 51 -8.56 12.62 -4.16
C LEU A 51 -8.74 12.15 -2.71
N ASP A 52 -9.98 12.13 -2.24
CA ASP A 52 -10.34 11.40 -1.02
C ASP A 52 -10.81 9.99 -1.39
N LEU A 53 -10.01 8.99 -1.06
CA LEU A 53 -10.32 7.59 -1.33
C LEU A 53 -11.49 7.04 -0.50
N SER A 54 -12.08 7.81 0.43
CA SER A 54 -13.35 7.44 1.05
C SER A 54 -14.55 7.67 0.13
N ASP A 55 -14.40 8.57 -0.83
CA ASP A 55 -15.33 8.77 -1.96
C ASP A 55 -14.83 7.98 -3.18
N THR A 56 -15.38 6.79 -3.36
CA THR A 56 -14.95 5.88 -4.43
C THR A 56 -15.42 6.31 -5.82
N SER A 57 -16.38 7.24 -5.92
CA SER A 57 -16.96 7.70 -7.19
C SER A 57 -15.95 8.38 -8.10
N ARG A 58 -14.92 9.02 -7.52
CA ARG A 58 -13.90 9.77 -8.25
C ARG A 58 -12.64 8.95 -8.61
N ILE A 59 -12.59 7.67 -8.26
CA ILE A 59 -11.44 6.82 -8.57
C ILE A 59 -11.28 6.67 -10.09
N ASN A 60 -12.39 6.53 -10.82
CA ASN A 60 -12.37 6.40 -12.27
C ASN A 60 -11.70 7.61 -12.92
N GLU A 61 -12.13 8.84 -12.57
CA GLU A 61 -11.55 10.09 -13.07
C GLU A 61 -10.01 10.12 -12.92
N TRP A 62 -9.51 9.70 -11.75
CA TRP A 62 -8.08 9.64 -11.51
C TRP A 62 -7.37 8.60 -12.37
N ILE A 63 -7.92 7.40 -12.48
CA ILE A 63 -7.30 6.31 -13.24
C ILE A 63 -7.34 6.58 -14.74
N ASP A 64 -8.42 7.19 -15.25
CA ASP A 64 -8.51 7.60 -16.65
C ASP A 64 -7.41 8.62 -16.96
N LYS A 65 -7.23 9.63 -16.11
CA LYS A 65 -6.13 10.60 -16.27
C LYS A 65 -4.75 9.95 -16.23
N VAL A 66 -4.51 8.99 -15.30
CA VAL A 66 -3.26 8.24 -15.26
C VAL A 66 -3.06 7.43 -16.55
N SER A 67 -4.11 6.79 -17.04
CA SER A 67 -4.07 6.00 -18.29
C SER A 67 -3.70 6.85 -19.49
N GLU A 68 -4.30 8.04 -19.61
CA GLU A 68 -3.96 9.01 -20.66
C GLU A 68 -2.48 9.41 -20.58
N ASP A 69 -2.03 9.86 -19.40
CA ASP A 69 -0.66 10.35 -19.19
C ASP A 69 0.41 9.26 -19.40
N THR A 70 0.06 8.00 -19.24
CA THR A 70 0.97 6.84 -19.37
C THR A 70 0.78 6.06 -20.66
N GLU A 71 -0.18 6.40 -21.50
CA GLU A 71 -0.62 5.60 -22.65
C GLU A 71 -0.96 4.16 -22.24
N GLY A 72 -1.54 3.98 -21.05
CA GLY A 72 -1.85 2.67 -20.48
C GLY A 72 -0.62 1.85 -20.05
N LYS A 73 0.60 2.39 -20.11
CA LYS A 73 1.82 1.69 -19.71
C LYS A 73 2.06 1.89 -18.21
N ILE A 74 1.58 0.96 -17.40
CA ILE A 74 1.66 1.01 -15.93
C ILE A 74 2.52 -0.15 -15.44
N ASP A 75 3.66 0.17 -14.82
CA ASP A 75 4.61 -0.85 -14.35
C ASP A 75 4.40 -1.26 -12.90
N VAL A 76 4.06 -0.31 -12.03
CA VAL A 76 3.95 -0.57 -10.58
C VAL A 76 2.76 0.18 -9.98
N PHE A 77 1.97 -0.53 -9.18
CA PHE A 77 0.97 0.06 -8.30
C PHE A 77 1.31 -0.23 -6.84
N ILE A 78 1.36 0.82 -6.00
CA ILE A 78 1.57 0.74 -4.56
C ILE A 78 0.35 1.27 -3.84
N SER A 79 -0.42 0.37 -3.25
CA SER A 79 -1.55 0.68 -2.39
C SER A 79 -1.05 0.98 -0.97
N ASN A 80 -0.72 2.27 -0.72
CA ASN A 80 -0.16 2.74 0.54
C ASN A 80 -1.18 3.51 1.40
N ALA A 81 -2.14 4.20 0.80
CA ALA A 81 -3.11 4.99 1.57
C ALA A 81 -3.84 4.14 2.60
N ALA A 82 -3.87 4.62 3.84
CA ALA A 82 -4.62 4.00 4.92
C ALA A 82 -4.98 5.02 5.99
N ILE A 83 -6.04 4.73 6.71
CA ILE A 83 -6.36 5.38 7.99
C ILE A 83 -6.40 4.33 9.08
N PHE A 84 -6.00 4.74 10.26
CA PHE A 84 -6.07 3.95 11.48
C PHE A 84 -6.74 4.79 12.56
N ASP A 85 -7.71 4.22 13.21
CA ASP A 85 -8.29 4.75 14.43
C ASP A 85 -8.47 3.63 15.43
N ARG A 86 -8.14 3.90 16.71
CA ARG A 86 -8.32 2.93 17.78
C ARG A 86 -9.58 3.27 18.53
N LYS A 87 -10.59 2.43 18.43
CA LYS A 87 -11.88 2.63 19.05
C LYS A 87 -12.60 1.30 19.25
N LEU A 88 -13.31 1.13 20.36
CA LEU A 88 -14.19 0.00 20.51
C LEU A 88 -15.29 0.05 19.45
N ASN A 89 -15.60 -1.08 18.84
CA ASN A 89 -16.56 -1.15 17.73
C ASN A 89 -17.94 -0.59 18.11
N SER A 90 -18.39 -0.87 19.34
CA SER A 90 -19.67 -0.37 19.88
C SER A 90 -19.72 1.15 20.05
N LEU A 91 -18.57 1.82 20.12
CA LEU A 91 -18.45 3.26 20.26
C LEU A 91 -18.09 3.96 18.95
N ASP A 92 -17.86 3.22 17.87
CA ASP A 92 -17.48 3.82 16.59
C ASP A 92 -18.71 4.27 15.80
N SER A 93 -18.55 5.34 15.04
CA SER A 93 -19.63 5.84 14.18
C SER A 93 -19.70 5.06 12.88
N PHE A 94 -20.90 4.89 12.35
CA PHE A 94 -21.12 4.28 11.04
C PHE A 94 -20.26 4.96 9.95
N LYS A 95 -20.19 6.29 9.98
CA LYS A 95 -19.35 7.09 9.07
C LYS A 95 -17.88 6.72 9.15
N ASN A 96 -17.32 6.54 10.35
CA ASN A 96 -15.90 6.21 10.53
C ASN A 96 -15.61 4.76 10.09
N ILE A 97 -16.50 3.82 10.40
CA ILE A 97 -16.42 2.43 9.95
C ILE A 97 -16.38 2.37 8.42
N THR A 98 -17.38 2.95 7.75
CA THR A 98 -17.48 2.97 6.29
C THR A 98 -16.26 3.65 5.66
N LYS A 99 -15.83 4.79 6.20
CA LYS A 99 -14.63 5.49 5.73
C LYS A 99 -13.37 4.63 5.82
N THR A 100 -13.20 3.91 6.93
CA THR A 100 -12.02 3.03 7.13
C THR A 100 -12.02 1.89 6.14
N ILE A 101 -13.15 1.23 5.94
CA ILE A 101 -13.30 0.15 4.95
C ILE A 101 -13.08 0.68 3.54
N ASN A 102 -13.67 1.81 3.18
CA ASN A 102 -13.51 2.38 1.85
C ASN A 102 -12.04 2.70 1.53
N ILE A 103 -11.34 3.39 2.42
CA ILE A 103 -9.94 3.77 2.16
C ILE A 103 -9.00 2.56 2.18
N ASN A 104 -9.15 1.67 3.19
CA ASN A 104 -8.18 0.61 3.43
C ASN A 104 -8.42 -0.66 2.61
N LEU A 105 -9.63 -0.88 2.10
CA LEU A 105 -10.02 -2.11 1.42
C LEU A 105 -10.73 -1.86 0.08
N THR A 106 -11.87 -1.16 0.07
CA THR A 106 -12.68 -0.99 -1.15
C THR A 106 -11.91 -0.27 -2.25
N SER A 107 -11.28 0.87 -1.94
CA SER A 107 -10.52 1.65 -2.92
C SER A 107 -9.33 0.90 -3.51
N PRO A 108 -8.48 0.20 -2.72
CA PRO A 108 -7.46 -0.70 -3.28
C PRO A 108 -8.01 -1.74 -4.26
N ILE A 109 -9.16 -2.35 -3.97
CA ILE A 109 -9.81 -3.34 -4.85
C ILE A 109 -10.24 -2.68 -6.16
N LEU A 110 -10.94 -1.55 -6.11
CA LEU A 110 -11.42 -0.83 -7.29
C LEU A 110 -10.26 -0.35 -8.18
N ILE A 111 -9.23 0.25 -7.57
CA ILE A 111 -8.04 0.68 -8.30
C ILE A 111 -7.34 -0.51 -8.96
N THR A 112 -7.22 -1.63 -8.25
CA THR A 112 -6.62 -2.85 -8.82
C THR A 112 -7.43 -3.37 -10.00
N ASN A 113 -8.76 -3.39 -9.90
CA ASN A 113 -9.64 -3.81 -11.01
C ASN A 113 -9.36 -2.99 -12.27
N MET A 114 -9.20 -1.70 -12.16
CA MET A 114 -8.96 -0.82 -13.29
C MET A 114 -7.53 -0.97 -13.84
N LEU A 115 -6.52 -0.87 -12.96
CA LEU A 115 -5.11 -0.91 -13.36
C LEU A 115 -4.69 -2.27 -13.91
N SER A 116 -5.25 -3.36 -13.40
CA SER A 116 -4.92 -4.71 -13.89
C SER A 116 -5.29 -4.90 -15.36
N LYS A 117 -6.31 -4.23 -15.88
CA LYS A 117 -6.67 -4.28 -17.31
C LYS A 117 -5.51 -3.81 -18.20
N PHE A 118 -4.89 -2.68 -17.85
CA PHE A 118 -3.72 -2.15 -18.55
C PHE A 118 -2.49 -3.05 -18.39
N MET A 119 -2.24 -3.55 -17.17
CA MET A 119 -1.12 -4.48 -16.93
C MET A 119 -1.29 -5.80 -17.67
N ILE A 120 -2.53 -6.31 -17.84
CA ILE A 120 -2.84 -7.51 -18.61
C ILE A 120 -2.51 -7.29 -20.10
N GLN A 121 -2.92 -6.16 -20.67
CA GLN A 121 -2.60 -5.81 -22.06
C GLN A 121 -1.08 -5.73 -22.28
N ASN A 122 -0.35 -5.16 -21.33
CA ASN A 122 1.10 -5.02 -21.40
C ASN A 122 1.87 -6.29 -20.96
N LYS A 123 1.17 -7.33 -20.47
CA LYS A 123 1.75 -8.59 -19.93
C LYS A 123 2.87 -8.34 -18.93
N LYS A 124 2.74 -7.30 -18.13
CA LYS A 124 3.74 -6.86 -17.15
C LYS A 124 3.09 -6.00 -16.06
N GLY A 125 3.50 -6.21 -14.83
CA GLY A 125 3.09 -5.36 -13.72
C GLY A 125 3.59 -5.86 -12.37
N LEU A 126 3.63 -4.93 -11.41
CA LEU A 126 3.79 -5.24 -10.00
C LEU A 126 2.74 -4.49 -9.20
N ILE A 127 1.98 -5.21 -8.39
CA ILE A 127 1.03 -4.64 -7.42
C ILE A 127 1.55 -4.95 -6.01
N VAL A 128 1.70 -3.90 -5.19
CA VAL A 128 2.13 -4.04 -3.79
C VAL A 128 1.08 -3.41 -2.88
N TYR A 129 0.50 -4.22 -1.99
CA TYR A 129 -0.40 -3.75 -0.96
C TYR A 129 0.35 -3.55 0.35
N PHE A 130 0.16 -2.41 1.00
CA PHE A 130 0.65 -2.19 2.35
C PHE A 130 -0.40 -2.67 3.35
N SER A 131 -0.12 -3.85 3.89
CA SER A 131 -0.84 -4.40 5.02
C SER A 131 -0.17 -3.98 6.34
N SER A 132 -0.53 -4.59 7.41
CA SER A 132 -0.04 -4.31 8.75
C SER A 132 0.03 -5.62 9.53
N VAL A 133 0.89 -5.65 10.54
CA VAL A 133 0.84 -6.72 11.56
C VAL A 133 -0.50 -6.78 12.28
N ALA A 134 -1.29 -5.72 12.25
CA ALA A 134 -2.66 -5.72 12.78
C ALA A 134 -3.59 -6.70 12.04
N SER A 135 -3.23 -7.17 10.85
CA SER A 135 -3.97 -8.26 10.15
C SER A 135 -3.93 -9.59 10.90
N ILE A 136 -3.00 -9.76 11.83
CA ILE A 136 -2.80 -11.02 12.59
C ILE A 136 -2.73 -10.83 14.11
N VAL A 137 -2.73 -9.61 14.63
CA VAL A 137 -2.51 -9.32 16.06
C VAL A 137 -3.80 -9.01 16.79
N ASN A 138 -4.91 -8.91 16.27
CA ASN A 138 -6.25 -8.80 16.91
C ASN A 138 -6.30 -8.03 18.24
N GLU A 139 -5.80 -6.78 18.26
CA GLU A 139 -5.79 -5.98 19.49
C GLU A 139 -7.14 -5.28 19.73
N VAL A 140 -7.45 -5.05 21.01
CA VAL A 140 -8.65 -4.33 21.43
C VAL A 140 -8.67 -2.93 20.78
N GLY A 141 -9.83 -2.56 20.24
CA GLY A 141 -10.06 -1.28 19.57
C GLY A 141 -9.50 -1.18 18.14
N THR A 142 -9.00 -2.28 17.56
CA THR A 142 -8.51 -2.30 16.19
C THR A 142 -9.39 -3.10 15.23
N SER A 143 -10.59 -3.54 15.65
CA SER A 143 -11.44 -4.47 14.91
C SER A 143 -11.63 -4.07 13.44
N ILE A 144 -12.05 -2.84 13.15
CA ILE A 144 -12.32 -2.39 11.78
C ILE A 144 -11.01 -2.27 10.97
N TYR A 145 -9.96 -1.73 11.58
CA TYR A 145 -8.67 -1.62 10.92
C TYR A 145 -8.07 -3.01 10.62
N SER A 146 -8.04 -3.90 11.60
CA SER A 146 -7.54 -5.28 11.45
C SER A 146 -8.34 -6.03 10.38
N THR A 147 -9.68 -5.96 10.41
CA THR A 147 -10.54 -6.54 9.37
C THR A 147 -10.19 -6.00 7.99
N SER A 148 -10.02 -4.68 7.83
CA SER A 148 -9.67 -4.09 6.55
C SER A 148 -8.31 -4.58 6.03
N LYS A 149 -7.33 -4.76 6.91
CA LYS A 149 -5.98 -5.23 6.52
C LYS A 149 -5.95 -6.73 6.26
N SER A 150 -6.69 -7.54 7.03
CA SER A 150 -6.85 -8.99 6.76
C SER A 150 -7.59 -9.22 5.45
N GLY A 151 -8.67 -8.48 5.18
CA GLY A 151 -9.39 -8.54 3.92
C GLY A 151 -8.51 -8.16 2.73
N LEU A 152 -7.66 -7.14 2.87
CA LEU A 152 -6.70 -6.74 1.84
C LEU A 152 -5.66 -7.82 1.56
N GLU A 153 -5.17 -8.55 2.59
CA GLU A 153 -4.26 -9.69 2.40
C GLU A 153 -4.93 -10.86 1.68
N THR A 154 -6.15 -11.21 2.08
CA THR A 154 -6.94 -12.25 1.40
C THR A 154 -7.16 -11.89 -0.07
N PHE A 155 -7.56 -10.64 -0.35
CA PHE A 155 -7.70 -10.15 -1.71
C PHE A 155 -6.39 -10.26 -2.49
N SER A 156 -5.27 -9.84 -1.89
CA SER A 156 -3.94 -9.91 -2.49
C SER A 156 -3.53 -11.34 -2.85
N GLN A 157 -3.84 -12.32 -1.99
CA GLN A 157 -3.55 -13.74 -2.24
C GLN A 157 -4.38 -14.28 -3.40
N THR A 158 -5.66 -13.94 -3.46
CA THR A 158 -6.56 -14.41 -4.51
C THR A 158 -6.22 -13.79 -5.87
N ILE A 159 -6.11 -12.46 -5.93
CA ILE A 159 -5.84 -11.75 -7.20
C ILE A 159 -4.46 -12.09 -7.78
N LYS A 160 -3.49 -12.48 -6.95
CA LYS A 160 -2.22 -13.02 -7.41
C LYS A 160 -2.42 -14.24 -8.33
N HIS A 161 -3.30 -15.16 -7.96
CA HIS A 161 -3.57 -16.35 -8.77
C HIS A 161 -4.22 -15.99 -10.09
N GLU A 162 -5.13 -15.03 -10.09
CA GLU A 162 -5.82 -14.55 -11.29
C GLU A 162 -4.84 -13.86 -12.27
N LEU A 163 -3.91 -13.06 -11.76
CA LEU A 163 -3.03 -12.22 -12.55
C LEU A 163 -1.69 -12.89 -12.93
N ASN A 164 -1.32 -13.98 -12.27
CA ASN A 164 -0.04 -14.66 -12.52
C ASN A 164 0.15 -15.12 -13.97
N LYS A 165 -0.92 -15.60 -14.61
CA LYS A 165 -0.89 -16.04 -16.02
C LYS A 165 -0.59 -14.91 -17.02
N PHE A 166 -0.73 -13.66 -16.59
CA PHE A 166 -0.43 -12.47 -17.37
C PHE A 166 0.92 -11.84 -17.03
N ASN A 167 1.79 -12.57 -16.28
CA ASN A 167 3.09 -12.09 -15.82
C ASN A 167 3.00 -10.83 -14.90
N ILE A 168 1.90 -10.70 -14.16
CA ILE A 168 1.72 -9.63 -13.18
C ILE A 168 2.02 -10.18 -11.79
N LYS A 169 2.93 -9.52 -11.10
CA LYS A 169 3.33 -9.86 -9.74
C LYS A 169 2.42 -9.15 -8.74
N VAL A 170 1.97 -9.87 -7.72
CA VAL A 170 1.17 -9.30 -6.64
C VAL A 170 1.78 -9.69 -5.30
N ALA A 171 2.01 -8.71 -4.45
CA ALA A 171 2.58 -8.92 -3.12
C ALA A 171 1.87 -8.08 -2.05
N SER A 172 1.78 -8.60 -0.84
CA SER A 172 1.38 -7.87 0.34
C SER A 172 2.58 -7.67 1.26
N LEU A 173 2.82 -6.42 1.67
CA LEU A 173 3.91 -6.06 2.57
C LEU A 173 3.33 -5.67 3.94
N ARG A 174 3.54 -6.53 4.93
CA ARG A 174 3.16 -6.27 6.32
C ARG A 174 4.12 -5.27 6.94
N ILE A 175 3.63 -4.08 7.23
CA ILE A 175 4.39 -3.05 7.92
C ILE A 175 4.23 -3.26 9.43
N LEU A 176 5.34 -3.43 10.15
CA LEU A 176 5.32 -3.58 11.61
C LEU A 176 5.09 -2.23 12.29
N TYR A 177 6.06 -1.36 12.21
CA TYR A 177 6.00 0.00 12.73
C TYR A 177 7.04 0.86 12.01
N VAL A 178 6.59 1.97 11.48
CA VAL A 178 7.43 3.01 10.90
C VAL A 178 7.01 4.33 11.52
N PRO A 179 7.93 5.11 12.11
CA PRO A 179 7.59 6.39 12.72
C PRO A 179 6.99 7.34 11.69
N THR A 180 5.67 7.50 11.73
CA THR A 180 4.88 8.37 10.85
C THR A 180 3.70 8.95 11.63
N LYS A 181 3.01 9.94 11.07
CA LYS A 181 1.79 10.49 11.69
C LYS A 181 0.72 9.42 11.95
N LEU A 182 0.67 8.36 11.15
CA LEU A 182 -0.27 7.26 11.36
C LEU A 182 0.09 6.43 12.59
N SER A 183 1.36 6.11 12.76
CA SER A 183 1.87 5.27 13.84
C SER A 183 2.01 6.02 15.18
N ASN A 184 2.05 7.35 15.18
CA ASN A 184 2.06 8.15 16.41
C ASN A 184 0.78 8.00 17.26
N LYS A 185 -0.23 7.31 16.74
CA LYS A 185 -1.42 6.91 17.49
C LYS A 185 -1.18 5.71 18.43
N LEU A 186 -0.06 5.01 18.31
CA LEU A 186 0.36 3.95 19.23
C LEU A 186 1.13 4.54 20.42
N ASN A 187 0.80 4.08 21.64
CA ASN A 187 1.55 4.45 22.82
C ASN A 187 2.81 3.58 23.01
N ASN A 188 3.69 4.00 23.93
CA ASN A 188 4.97 3.31 24.16
C ASN A 188 4.80 1.84 24.63
N LYS A 189 3.76 1.53 25.41
CA LYS A 189 3.48 0.15 25.88
C LYS A 189 3.12 -0.75 24.69
N GLU A 190 2.29 -0.26 23.79
CA GLU A 190 1.89 -0.98 22.58
C GLU A 190 3.08 -1.24 21.65
N ILE A 191 3.93 -0.24 21.47
CA ILE A 191 5.16 -0.36 20.68
C ILE A 191 6.10 -1.43 21.30
N ILE A 192 6.27 -1.43 22.62
CA ILE A 192 7.08 -2.44 23.33
C ILE A 192 6.46 -3.84 23.17
N THR A 193 5.14 -3.94 23.29
CA THR A 193 4.42 -5.23 23.14
C THR A 193 4.59 -5.77 21.72
N LEU A 194 4.46 -4.93 20.70
CA LEU A 194 4.70 -5.32 19.31
C LEU A 194 6.15 -5.78 19.09
N LYS A 195 7.14 -5.05 19.64
CA LYS A 195 8.55 -5.46 19.56
C LYS A 195 8.80 -6.83 20.17
N LYS A 196 8.26 -7.07 21.38
CA LYS A 196 8.37 -8.38 22.07
C LYS A 196 7.70 -9.49 21.24
N LYS A 197 6.47 -9.28 20.78
CA LYS A 197 5.70 -10.27 20.02
C LYS A 197 6.38 -10.67 18.72
N PHE A 198 6.98 -9.73 18.02
CA PHE A 198 7.69 -9.96 16.77
C PHE A 198 9.20 -10.14 16.93
N LYS A 199 9.68 -10.29 18.17
CA LYS A 199 11.11 -10.52 18.49
C LYS A 199 12.06 -9.55 17.76
N THR A 200 11.68 -8.28 17.67
CA THR A 200 12.46 -7.24 16.98
C THR A 200 12.74 -6.06 17.89
N ASN A 201 13.98 -5.57 17.86
CA ASN A 201 14.36 -4.34 18.55
C ASN A 201 14.38 -3.12 17.62
N LYS A 202 14.14 -3.34 16.30
CA LYS A 202 14.25 -2.32 15.28
C LYS A 202 12.86 -1.97 14.73
N PHE A 203 12.68 -0.71 14.44
CA PHE A 203 11.55 -0.24 13.65
C PHE A 203 11.80 -0.45 12.16
N GLY A 204 10.72 -0.57 11.40
CA GLY A 204 10.79 -0.45 9.96
C GLY A 204 11.30 0.93 9.55
N THR A 205 12.03 1.00 8.48
CA THR A 205 12.45 2.26 7.87
C THR A 205 11.95 2.33 6.44
N ILE A 206 11.81 3.53 5.93
CA ILE A 206 11.38 3.73 4.55
C ILE A 206 12.37 3.11 3.57
N ASP A 207 13.68 3.15 3.90
CA ASP A 207 14.71 2.48 3.09
C ASP A 207 14.50 0.98 3.00
N LYS A 208 14.15 0.32 4.10
CA LYS A 208 13.84 -1.11 4.10
C LYS A 208 12.62 -1.43 3.25
N ILE A 209 11.55 -0.64 3.39
CA ILE A 209 10.34 -0.78 2.57
C ILE A 209 10.69 -0.61 1.09
N PHE A 210 11.42 0.45 0.74
CA PHE A 210 11.84 0.71 -0.64
C PHE A 210 12.71 -0.43 -1.20
N ASN A 211 13.68 -0.91 -0.43
CA ASN A 211 14.53 -2.04 -0.82
C ASN A 211 13.72 -3.34 -0.98
N GLN A 212 12.74 -3.58 -0.11
CA GLN A 212 11.86 -4.74 -0.21
C GLN A 212 11.00 -4.69 -1.48
N ILE A 213 10.43 -3.52 -1.83
CA ILE A 213 9.69 -3.35 -3.09
C ILE A 213 10.59 -3.65 -4.29
N ASN A 214 11.82 -3.12 -4.31
CA ASN A 214 12.79 -3.41 -5.38
C ASN A 214 13.17 -4.88 -5.44
N LYS A 215 13.33 -5.55 -4.30
CA LYS A 215 13.58 -7.00 -4.23
C LYS A 215 12.41 -7.78 -4.83
N ILE A 216 11.18 -7.45 -4.45
CA ILE A 216 9.96 -8.09 -4.97
C ILE A 216 9.86 -7.89 -6.49
N TYR A 217 10.13 -6.69 -6.98
CA TYR A 217 10.12 -6.40 -8.42
C TYR A 217 11.07 -7.30 -9.21
N ASN A 218 12.26 -7.59 -8.68
CA ASN A 218 13.28 -8.41 -9.33
C ASN A 218 13.10 -9.93 -9.12
N LEU A 219 12.17 -10.38 -8.27
CA LEU A 219 11.89 -11.82 -8.13
C LEU A 219 11.41 -12.39 -9.45
N LYS A 220 11.93 -13.57 -9.85
CA LYS A 220 11.40 -14.30 -11.00
C LYS A 220 9.97 -14.79 -10.74
N LYS A 221 9.67 -15.20 -9.50
CA LYS A 221 8.36 -15.69 -9.07
C LYS A 221 8.06 -15.21 -7.65
N ILE A 222 6.82 -14.79 -7.40
CA ILE A 222 6.33 -14.46 -6.06
C ILE A 222 6.09 -15.76 -5.26
N PRO A 223 6.52 -15.84 -3.99
CA PRO A 223 6.25 -16.97 -3.10
C PRO A 223 4.76 -17.33 -3.02
N LYS A 224 4.43 -18.57 -2.64
CA LYS A 224 3.05 -19.06 -2.60
C LYS A 224 2.13 -18.19 -1.76
N ASN A 225 2.58 -17.77 -0.59
CA ASN A 225 1.80 -16.91 0.32
C ASN A 225 1.82 -15.42 -0.04
N ASN A 226 2.67 -14.96 -0.97
CA ASN A 226 2.90 -13.57 -1.40
C ASN A 226 2.99 -12.52 -0.26
N LEU A 227 3.24 -12.95 0.96
CA LEU A 227 3.37 -12.10 2.13
C LEU A 227 4.85 -11.81 2.42
N PHE A 228 5.15 -10.54 2.64
CA PHE A 228 6.48 -10.04 2.95
C PHE A 228 6.41 -9.17 4.20
N TYR A 229 7.54 -9.04 4.88
CA TYR A 229 7.67 -8.16 6.03
C TYR A 229 8.73 -7.10 5.73
N ASP A 230 8.56 -5.93 6.32
CA ASP A 230 9.52 -4.83 6.15
C ASP A 230 10.84 -5.07 6.89
N ASP A 231 10.87 -5.87 7.94
CA ASP A 231 12.09 -6.13 8.74
C ASP A 231 12.12 -7.46 9.52
N LEU A 232 11.22 -8.38 9.29
CA LEU A 232 11.29 -9.66 10.02
C LEU A 232 12.21 -10.62 9.28
N LYS A 233 13.29 -11.07 9.97
CA LYS A 233 13.92 -12.35 9.67
C LYS A 233 12.79 -13.39 9.70
N LYS A 234 12.67 -14.22 8.66
CA LYS A 234 11.72 -15.32 8.61
C LYS A 234 11.64 -15.97 9.99
N SER A 235 10.52 -15.86 10.70
CA SER A 235 10.15 -16.90 11.63
C SER A 235 9.86 -18.10 10.74
N ASN A 236 10.69 -19.13 10.85
CA ASN A 236 10.38 -20.43 10.28
C ASN A 236 9.06 -20.88 10.89
N ASP A 237 8.02 -20.90 10.11
CA ASP A 237 6.79 -21.67 10.24
C ASP A 237 6.44 -22.22 8.86
#